data_c9be3103ab875fae73ae13a7579d4976
#
_entry.id   c9be3103ab875fae73ae13a7579d4976
#
_cell.length_a   1.000
_cell.length_b   1.000
_cell.length_c   1.000
_cell.angle_alpha   90.00
_cell.angle_beta   90.00
_cell.angle_gamma   90.00
#
_symmetry.space_group_name_H-M   'P 1'
#
loop_
_entity.id
_entity.type
_entity.pdbx_description
1 polymer ?
#
loop_
_entity_poly.entity_id
_entity_poly.type
_entity_poly.pdbx_seq_one_letter_code
_entity_poly.pdbx_strand_id
1 'polypeptide(L)'
;MMLNESRRSRAHFDFPLALLVFGLAGFGVLCVAVATFSTSSETEGTLLNYIVASYYGMRQAIFFLISPVVVGVITYFPYEFIRRRSTLFYYVACGLLLIALGGQAAGVKAWIDILWGYTIQPSEFVKLACIIVIAKYLETETDPMGNLRGAVKVIVLMGIPWTLTLAQGEMGSVLVMIFLFGVMMFFGGMRLKLMGGAIALGVAALALLYGYLMATGSDNYRLERILRFIDPTLVDESAVYQVTNSKIAIGSGGLHGRGTFVQGAFSQLDYVPEDWTDFIFSTIGEAFGFVGCALVILVYLLIILRMLYLARYTMDRFGQMIIIGVMGMLLFHVFENVGMTTGLMPVTGIPLPFLSYGGSNLVTNMAGIGLVLNVIKNRSVTMMPGIAPQTISARKWMK
;
A
#
# COMPACT_ATOMS: atom_id res chain seq x y z
N MET A 1 29.20 45.30 -1.58
CA MET A 1 28.43 44.85 -0.43
C MET A 1 26.98 44.80 -0.85
N MET A 2 26.55 43.71 -1.49
CA MET A 2 25.15 43.48 -1.87
C MET A 2 24.72 42.17 -1.20
N LEU A 3 23.95 42.33 -0.17
CA LEU A 3 23.35 41.27 0.60
C LEU A 3 22.37 40.50 -0.32
N ASN A 4 22.79 39.31 -0.66
CA ASN A 4 21.95 38.35 -1.38
C ASN A 4 20.93 37.80 -0.36
N GLU A 5 19.81 38.50 -0.22
CA GLU A 5 18.64 37.94 0.50
C GLU A 5 18.19 36.68 -0.24
N SER A 6 18.66 35.54 0.25
CA SER A 6 18.13 34.25 -0.13
C SER A 6 16.61 34.31 0.14
N ARG A 7 15.80 34.50 -0.92
CA ARG A 7 14.37 34.31 -0.86
C ARG A 7 14.12 32.89 -0.31
N ARG A 8 13.92 32.78 0.99
CA ARG A 8 13.34 31.59 1.61
C ARG A 8 12.01 31.35 0.90
N SER A 9 12.00 30.46 -0.06
CA SER A 9 10.78 29.98 -0.66
C SER A 9 9.88 29.51 0.48
N ARG A 10 8.66 30.05 0.56
CA ARG A 10 7.66 29.65 1.53
C ARG A 10 7.46 28.15 1.41
N ALA A 11 7.55 27.44 2.54
CA ALA A 11 7.26 26.02 2.61
C ALA A 11 5.85 25.80 2.03
N HIS A 12 5.76 25.19 0.86
CA HIS A 12 4.47 24.92 0.22
C HIS A 12 3.96 23.57 0.66
N PHE A 13 2.88 23.57 1.42
CA PHE A 13 2.10 22.36 1.70
C PHE A 13 1.28 22.00 0.45
N ASP A 14 1.30 20.73 0.05
CA ASP A 14 0.55 20.26 -1.11
C ASP A 14 -0.90 19.96 -0.74
N PHE A 15 -1.74 20.99 -0.73
CA PHE A 15 -3.17 20.89 -0.42
C PHE A 15 -3.92 19.93 -1.37
N PRO A 16 -3.67 19.92 -2.70
CA PRO A 16 -4.37 18.99 -3.60
C PRO A 16 -4.16 17.51 -3.23
N LEU A 17 -2.91 17.10 -2.92
CA LEU A 17 -2.63 15.73 -2.50
C LEU A 17 -3.32 15.43 -1.16
N ALA A 18 -3.22 16.33 -0.19
CA ALA A 18 -3.87 16.16 1.10
C ALA A 18 -5.39 16.03 0.96
N LEU A 19 -6.03 16.90 0.17
CA LEU A 19 -7.48 16.89 -0.06
C LEU A 19 -7.95 15.56 -0.67
N LEU A 20 -7.24 15.05 -1.70
CA LEU A 20 -7.57 13.77 -2.33
C LEU A 20 -7.47 12.61 -1.35
N VAL A 21 -6.38 12.56 -0.55
CA VAL A 21 -6.13 11.48 0.40
C VAL A 21 -7.11 11.50 1.57
N PHE A 22 -7.32 12.67 2.20
CA PHE A 22 -8.27 12.79 3.31
C PHE A 22 -9.72 12.63 2.85
N GLY A 23 -10.06 13.09 1.64
CA GLY A 23 -11.37 12.84 1.03
C GLY A 23 -11.62 11.36 0.81
N LEU A 24 -10.63 10.64 0.26
CA LEU A 24 -10.73 9.20 0.06
C LEU A 24 -10.81 8.43 1.39
N ALA A 25 -10.04 8.82 2.40
CA ALA A 25 -10.09 8.19 3.73
C ALA A 25 -11.41 8.46 4.46
N GLY A 26 -11.98 9.65 4.31
CA GLY A 26 -13.32 9.95 4.81
C GLY A 26 -14.40 9.12 4.11
N PHE A 27 -14.28 8.91 2.80
CA PHE A 27 -15.14 7.99 2.06
C PHE A 27 -14.95 6.54 2.53
N GLY A 28 -13.73 6.14 2.90
CA GLY A 28 -13.42 4.83 3.48
C GLY A 28 -14.17 4.56 4.78
N VAL A 29 -14.35 5.56 5.64
CA VAL A 29 -15.18 5.43 6.86
C VAL A 29 -16.63 5.06 6.50
N LEU A 30 -17.19 5.71 5.47
CA LEU A 30 -18.52 5.37 4.97
C LEU A 30 -18.57 3.95 4.41
N CYS A 31 -17.59 3.55 3.57
CA CYS A 31 -17.56 2.22 2.98
C CYS A 31 -17.48 1.12 4.04
N VAL A 32 -16.66 1.29 5.08
CA VAL A 32 -16.58 0.34 6.19
C VAL A 32 -17.89 0.28 6.97
N ALA A 33 -18.56 1.41 7.20
CA ALA A 33 -19.86 1.43 7.86
C ALA A 33 -20.93 0.71 7.03
N VAL A 34 -20.90 0.84 5.70
CA VAL A 34 -21.82 0.13 4.78
C VAL A 34 -21.54 -1.37 4.79
N ALA A 35 -20.27 -1.78 4.72
CA ALA A 35 -19.85 -3.17 4.73
C ALA A 35 -20.25 -3.91 6.02
N THR A 36 -20.25 -3.20 7.15
CA THR A 36 -20.51 -3.79 8.47
C THR A 36 -21.88 -3.43 9.07
N PHE A 37 -22.78 -2.91 8.23
CA PHE A 37 -24.15 -2.62 8.62
C PHE A 37 -24.93 -3.90 8.88
N SER A 38 -25.55 -4.01 10.05
CA SER A 38 -26.41 -5.14 10.42
C SER A 38 -27.88 -4.73 10.45
N THR A 39 -28.73 -5.56 9.83
CA THR A 39 -30.18 -5.33 9.78
C THR A 39 -30.86 -5.43 11.16
N SER A 40 -30.18 -6.03 12.15
CA SER A 40 -30.71 -6.14 13.52
C SER A 40 -30.66 -4.81 14.30
N SER A 41 -29.93 -3.82 13.81
CA SER A 41 -29.94 -2.49 14.40
C SER A 41 -31.11 -1.68 13.85
N GLU A 42 -32.11 -1.36 14.67
CA GLU A 42 -33.16 -0.38 14.38
C GLU A 42 -32.57 1.05 14.24
N THR A 43 -31.53 1.17 13.40
CA THR A 43 -30.83 2.45 13.25
C THR A 43 -31.55 3.24 12.17
N GLU A 44 -32.47 4.10 12.60
CA GLU A 44 -33.05 5.13 11.75
C GLU A 44 -32.34 6.45 11.99
N GLY A 45 -32.11 7.23 10.96
CA GLY A 45 -31.60 8.59 11.10
C GLY A 45 -30.51 9.01 10.12
N THR A 46 -29.57 9.80 10.62
CA THR A 46 -28.49 10.40 9.81
C THR A 46 -27.37 9.39 9.54
N LEU A 47 -26.56 9.65 8.49
CA LEU A 47 -25.37 8.89 8.16
C LEU A 47 -24.44 8.65 9.38
N LEU A 48 -24.35 9.66 10.25
CA LEU A 48 -23.55 9.57 11.47
C LEU A 48 -24.04 8.46 12.41
N ASN A 49 -25.36 8.25 12.53
CA ASN A 49 -25.93 7.21 13.36
C ASN A 49 -25.52 5.82 12.87
N TYR A 50 -25.49 5.60 11.55
CA TYR A 50 -25.02 4.34 10.96
C TYR A 50 -23.54 4.08 11.19
N ILE A 51 -22.68 5.12 11.08
CA ILE A 51 -21.24 5.00 11.36
C ILE A 51 -21.01 4.66 12.83
N VAL A 52 -21.71 5.32 13.75
CA VAL A 52 -21.54 5.11 15.20
C VAL A 52 -22.11 3.76 15.65
N ALA A 53 -23.19 3.30 15.04
CA ALA A 53 -23.78 2.00 15.32
C ALA A 53 -22.91 0.82 14.85
N SER A 54 -22.11 1.01 13.77
CA SER A 54 -21.16 0.02 13.31
C SER A 54 -19.90 0.03 14.17
N TYR A 55 -19.58 -1.11 14.79
CA TYR A 55 -18.36 -1.28 15.59
C TYR A 55 -17.07 -0.95 14.80
N TYR A 56 -16.96 -1.48 13.59
CA TYR A 56 -15.81 -1.25 12.72
C TYR A 56 -15.84 0.14 12.08
N GLY A 57 -17.03 0.65 11.72
CA GLY A 57 -17.20 2.01 11.20
C GLY A 57 -16.76 3.07 12.20
N MET A 58 -17.14 2.93 13.48
CA MET A 58 -16.71 3.85 14.54
C MET A 58 -15.19 3.78 14.77
N ARG A 59 -14.61 2.59 14.81
CA ARG A 59 -13.14 2.44 14.94
C ARG A 59 -12.40 3.06 13.75
N GLN A 60 -12.88 2.85 12.54
CA GLN A 60 -12.29 3.47 11.34
C GLN A 60 -12.39 5.01 11.39
N ALA A 61 -13.50 5.56 11.90
CA ALA A 61 -13.65 6.99 12.11
C ALA A 61 -12.64 7.54 13.12
N ILE A 62 -12.37 6.81 14.22
CA ILE A 62 -11.33 7.19 15.19
C ILE A 62 -9.95 7.22 14.53
N PHE A 63 -9.58 6.18 13.77
CA PHE A 63 -8.30 6.16 13.05
C PHE A 63 -8.21 7.29 12.01
N PHE A 64 -9.31 7.58 11.33
CA PHE A 64 -9.38 8.73 10.41
C PHE A 64 -9.14 10.06 11.14
N LEU A 65 -9.74 10.28 12.31
CA LEU A 65 -9.52 11.48 13.13
C LEU A 65 -8.08 11.58 13.68
N ILE A 66 -7.42 10.47 13.90
CA ILE A 66 -5.99 10.42 14.31
C ILE A 66 -5.06 10.72 13.10
N SER A 67 -5.49 10.43 11.89
CA SER A 67 -4.66 10.55 10.68
C SER A 67 -4.03 11.95 10.46
N PRO A 68 -4.73 13.09 10.66
CA PRO A 68 -4.11 14.41 10.56
C PRO A 68 -2.97 14.62 11.57
N VAL A 69 -3.10 14.02 12.76
CA VAL A 69 -2.05 14.09 13.79
C VAL A 69 -0.82 13.32 13.33
N VAL A 70 -1.00 12.11 12.77
CA VAL A 70 0.10 11.29 12.21
C VAL A 70 0.83 12.07 11.12
N VAL A 71 0.11 12.61 10.14
CA VAL A 71 0.67 13.44 9.07
C VAL A 71 1.36 14.67 9.64
N GLY A 72 0.74 15.35 10.61
CA GLY A 72 1.29 16.54 11.29
C GLY A 72 2.61 16.25 12.01
N VAL A 73 2.66 15.16 12.78
CA VAL A 73 3.87 14.73 13.50
C VAL A 73 5.01 14.45 12.50
N ILE A 74 4.75 13.69 11.44
CA ILE A 74 5.78 13.35 10.46
C ILE A 74 6.26 14.61 9.71
N THR A 75 5.36 15.52 9.35
CA THR A 75 5.71 16.78 8.69
C THR A 75 6.39 17.79 9.61
N TYR A 76 6.26 17.62 10.94
CA TYR A 76 6.94 18.45 11.94
C TYR A 76 8.43 18.10 12.08
N PHE A 77 8.77 16.81 12.02
CA PHE A 77 10.16 16.37 12.13
C PHE A 77 11.00 16.92 10.99
N PRO A 78 12.26 17.36 11.27
CA PRO A 78 13.17 17.77 10.22
C PRO A 78 13.43 16.62 9.24
N TYR A 79 13.37 16.91 7.96
CA TYR A 79 13.65 15.98 6.87
C TYR A 79 15.03 15.30 7.02
N GLU A 80 16.06 16.07 7.43
CA GLU A 80 17.39 15.55 7.70
C GLU A 80 17.45 14.55 8.85
N PHE A 81 16.54 14.63 9.82
CA PHE A 81 16.45 13.64 10.89
C PHE A 81 16.05 12.27 10.33
N ILE A 82 15.04 12.22 9.45
CA ILE A 82 14.59 10.98 8.81
C ILE A 82 15.74 10.39 7.98
N ARG A 83 16.43 11.22 7.22
CA ARG A 83 17.57 10.84 6.39
C ARG A 83 18.73 10.25 7.19
N ARG A 84 19.13 10.91 8.31
CA ARG A 84 20.23 10.44 9.17
C ARG A 84 19.88 9.18 9.96
N ARG A 85 18.61 8.97 10.28
CA ARG A 85 18.14 7.85 11.10
C ARG A 85 17.52 6.72 10.27
N SER A 86 17.66 6.73 8.96
CA SER A 86 17.10 5.71 8.04
C SER A 86 17.45 4.28 8.44
N THR A 87 18.70 4.02 8.80
CA THR A 87 19.18 2.71 9.24
C THR A 87 18.59 2.29 10.58
N LEU A 88 18.39 3.24 11.51
CA LEU A 88 17.74 2.98 12.80
C LEU A 88 16.29 2.57 12.58
N PHE A 89 15.52 3.28 11.76
CA PHE A 89 14.13 2.93 11.43
C PHE A 89 14.04 1.53 10.83
N TYR A 90 14.97 1.16 9.97
CA TYR A 90 15.04 -0.16 9.38
C TYR A 90 15.27 -1.26 10.44
N TYR A 91 16.26 -1.10 11.34
CA TYR A 91 16.52 -2.10 12.39
C TYR A 91 15.39 -2.20 13.39
N VAL A 92 14.77 -1.09 13.78
CA VAL A 92 13.59 -1.09 14.65
C VAL A 92 12.44 -1.86 13.97
N ALA A 93 12.18 -1.60 12.71
CA ALA A 93 11.13 -2.29 11.97
C ALA A 93 11.39 -3.80 11.83
N CYS A 94 12.63 -4.20 11.53
CA CYS A 94 13.00 -5.62 11.51
C CYS A 94 12.90 -6.26 12.91
N GLY A 95 13.25 -5.53 13.96
CA GLY A 95 13.08 -5.98 15.35
C GLY A 95 11.61 -6.23 15.70
N LEU A 96 10.70 -5.35 15.26
CA LEU A 96 9.25 -5.55 15.43
C LEU A 96 8.75 -6.80 14.69
N LEU A 97 9.27 -7.10 13.48
CA LEU A 97 8.95 -8.36 12.79
C LEU A 97 9.40 -9.58 13.60
N LEU A 98 10.60 -9.53 14.20
CA LEU A 98 11.10 -10.64 15.04
C LEU A 98 10.24 -10.83 16.29
N ILE A 99 9.82 -9.73 16.93
CA ILE A 99 8.92 -9.79 18.09
C ILE A 99 7.59 -10.43 17.71
N ALA A 100 7.00 -10.06 16.58
CA ALA A 100 5.75 -10.63 16.10
C ALA A 100 5.87 -12.13 15.77
N LEU A 101 7.02 -12.60 15.26
CA LEU A 101 7.29 -14.03 15.05
C LEU A 101 7.27 -14.85 16.34
N GLY A 102 7.69 -14.26 17.45
CA GLY A 102 7.67 -14.89 18.79
C GLY A 102 6.30 -14.84 19.47
N GLY A 103 5.36 -14.01 18.98
CA GLY A 103 4.02 -13.85 19.52
C GLY A 103 2.98 -14.69 18.75
N GLN A 104 1.78 -14.83 19.34
CA GLN A 104 0.61 -15.45 18.71
C GLN A 104 -0.62 -14.58 18.93
N ALA A 105 -0.55 -13.30 18.62
CA ALA A 105 -1.70 -12.42 18.69
C ALA A 105 -2.76 -12.85 17.66
N ALA A 106 -4.01 -12.97 18.07
CA ALA A 106 -5.13 -13.39 17.24
C ALA A 106 -4.89 -14.74 16.49
N GLY A 107 -4.03 -15.62 17.03
CA GLY A 107 -3.74 -16.92 16.40
C GLY A 107 -2.80 -16.87 15.18
N VAL A 108 -2.32 -15.68 14.80
CA VAL A 108 -1.43 -15.46 13.65
C VAL A 108 -0.14 -14.77 14.12
N LYS A 109 1.01 -15.22 13.64
CA LYS A 109 2.34 -14.70 13.99
C LYS A 109 2.68 -13.32 13.37
N ALA A 110 1.70 -12.61 12.87
CA ALA A 110 1.86 -11.38 12.11
C ALA A 110 1.44 -10.12 12.87
N TRP A 111 0.78 -10.29 14.02
CA TRP A 111 0.18 -9.22 14.80
C TRP A 111 0.77 -9.14 16.19
N ILE A 112 0.93 -7.93 16.70
CA ILE A 112 1.34 -7.66 18.07
C ILE A 112 0.14 -7.03 18.77
N ASP A 113 -0.33 -7.67 19.86
CA ASP A 113 -1.35 -7.09 20.73
C ASP A 113 -0.77 -5.91 21.51
N ILE A 114 -1.49 -4.79 21.48
CA ILE A 114 -1.20 -3.64 22.30
C ILE A 114 -2.22 -3.61 23.45
N LEU A 115 -2.56 -2.47 23.96
CA LEU A 115 -3.54 -2.26 25.00
C LEU A 115 -4.97 -2.17 24.39
N TRP A 116 -5.97 -2.60 25.15
CA TRP A 116 -7.41 -2.47 24.82
C TRP A 116 -7.89 -3.18 23.55
N GLY A 117 -7.26 -4.30 23.20
CA GLY A 117 -7.68 -5.10 22.04
C GLY A 117 -7.34 -4.47 20.68
N TYR A 118 -6.42 -3.51 20.65
CA TYR A 118 -5.82 -3.04 19.41
C TYR A 118 -4.58 -3.87 19.06
N THR A 119 -4.46 -4.20 17.78
CA THR A 119 -3.31 -4.94 17.25
C THR A 119 -2.53 -4.07 16.28
N ILE A 120 -1.22 -4.22 16.27
CA ILE A 120 -0.34 -3.63 15.25
C ILE A 120 0.22 -4.74 14.37
N GLN A 121 0.24 -4.46 13.07
CA GLN A 121 0.88 -5.30 12.07
C GLN A 121 2.24 -4.71 11.69
N PRO A 122 3.37 -5.29 12.15
CA PRO A 122 4.69 -4.74 11.90
C PRO A 122 5.08 -4.65 10.44
N SER A 123 4.61 -5.59 9.59
CA SER A 123 4.88 -5.59 8.15
C SER A 123 4.41 -4.30 7.45
N GLU A 124 3.35 -3.65 7.97
CA GLU A 124 2.90 -2.35 7.47
C GLU A 124 3.99 -1.27 7.63
N PHE A 125 4.55 -1.15 8.81
CA PHE A 125 5.59 -0.15 9.12
C PHE A 125 6.93 -0.49 8.45
N VAL A 126 7.24 -1.77 8.29
CA VAL A 126 8.46 -2.23 7.61
C VAL A 126 8.49 -1.77 6.15
N LYS A 127 7.35 -1.71 5.45
CA LYS A 127 7.27 -1.16 4.09
C LYS A 127 7.81 0.26 4.03
N LEU A 128 7.42 1.14 4.96
CA LEU A 128 7.93 2.51 5.03
C LEU A 128 9.42 2.57 5.41
N ALA A 129 9.86 1.74 6.35
CA ALA A 129 11.27 1.66 6.73
C ALA A 129 12.14 1.20 5.56
N CYS A 130 11.67 0.25 4.75
CA CYS A 130 12.32 -0.18 3.52
C CYS A 130 12.40 0.97 2.50
N ILE A 131 11.32 1.72 2.31
CA ILE A 131 11.34 2.91 1.42
C ILE A 131 12.42 3.90 1.86
N ILE A 132 12.47 4.24 3.15
CA ILE A 132 13.43 5.22 3.69
C ILE A 132 14.87 4.72 3.52
N VAL A 133 15.16 3.45 3.83
CA VAL A 133 16.53 2.92 3.75
C VAL A 133 17.00 2.74 2.31
N ILE A 134 16.11 2.30 1.40
CA ILE A 134 16.42 2.21 -0.04
C ILE A 134 16.63 3.61 -0.62
N ALA A 135 15.80 4.59 -0.26
CA ALA A 135 15.97 5.98 -0.69
C ALA A 135 17.32 6.52 -0.28
N LYS A 136 17.77 6.22 0.96
CA LYS A 136 19.10 6.58 1.46
C LYS A 136 20.22 5.89 0.68
N TYR A 137 20.06 4.63 0.32
CA TYR A 137 21.02 3.91 -0.49
C TYR A 137 21.13 4.51 -1.91
N LEU A 138 19.99 4.75 -2.57
CA LEU A 138 19.91 5.27 -3.92
C LEU A 138 20.31 6.76 -4.03
N GLU A 139 20.40 7.46 -2.92
CA GLU A 139 20.92 8.83 -2.87
C GLU A 139 22.37 8.92 -3.34
N THR A 140 23.19 7.96 -2.94
CA THR A 140 24.62 7.92 -3.22
C THR A 140 24.97 7.04 -4.44
N GLU A 141 24.15 6.04 -4.72
CA GLU A 141 24.41 5.06 -5.78
C GLU A 141 23.64 5.41 -7.06
N THR A 142 24.37 5.60 -8.15
CA THR A 142 23.76 5.90 -9.47
C THR A 142 23.53 4.66 -10.33
N ASP A 143 24.25 3.58 -10.06
CA ASP A 143 24.07 2.26 -10.68
C ASP A 143 24.06 1.21 -9.55
N PRO A 144 22.92 1.06 -8.86
CA PRO A 144 22.81 0.28 -7.62
C PRO A 144 23.13 -1.20 -7.77
N MET A 145 23.10 -1.71 -9.01
CA MET A 145 23.46 -3.11 -9.33
C MET A 145 24.62 -3.21 -10.33
N GLY A 146 25.36 -2.14 -10.58
CA GLY A 146 26.46 -2.09 -11.52
C GLY A 146 27.67 -2.91 -11.08
N ASN A 147 27.80 -3.19 -9.80
CA ASN A 147 28.85 -4.03 -9.23
C ASN A 147 28.28 -5.07 -8.26
N LEU A 148 29.00 -6.21 -8.11
CA LEU A 148 28.56 -7.33 -7.27
C LEU A 148 28.36 -6.93 -5.80
N ARG A 149 29.20 -6.06 -5.26
CA ARG A 149 29.08 -5.63 -3.85
C ARG A 149 27.83 -4.80 -3.61
N GLY A 150 27.49 -3.90 -4.52
CA GLY A 150 26.26 -3.12 -4.46
C GLY A 150 25.02 -4.01 -4.57
N ALA A 151 25.02 -4.94 -5.53
CA ALA A 151 23.93 -5.89 -5.72
C ALA A 151 23.72 -6.77 -4.47
N VAL A 152 24.78 -7.35 -3.91
CA VAL A 152 24.69 -8.16 -2.69
C VAL A 152 24.17 -7.33 -1.51
N LYS A 153 24.69 -6.10 -1.33
CA LYS A 153 24.24 -5.22 -0.25
C LYS A 153 22.74 -4.94 -0.31
N VAL A 154 22.22 -4.63 -1.48
CA VAL A 154 20.79 -4.31 -1.67
C VAL A 154 19.92 -5.55 -1.49
N ILE A 155 20.36 -6.70 -2.03
CA ILE A 155 19.64 -7.98 -1.90
C ILE A 155 19.59 -8.41 -0.43
N VAL A 156 20.68 -8.31 0.31
CA VAL A 156 20.70 -8.61 1.76
C VAL A 156 19.81 -7.65 2.53
N LEU A 157 19.90 -6.34 2.22
CA LEU A 157 19.10 -5.31 2.89
C LEU A 157 17.59 -5.56 2.73
N MET A 158 17.14 -6.04 1.56
CA MET A 158 15.72 -6.33 1.32
C MET A 158 15.35 -7.77 1.65
N GLY A 159 16.28 -8.69 1.53
CA GLY A 159 16.08 -10.12 1.83
C GLY A 159 15.70 -10.38 3.28
N ILE A 160 16.27 -9.62 4.23
CA ILE A 160 15.96 -9.76 5.66
C ILE A 160 14.47 -9.49 5.94
N PRO A 161 13.90 -8.31 5.64
CA PRO A 161 12.48 -8.08 5.89
C PRO A 161 11.56 -8.99 5.07
N TRP A 162 11.93 -9.35 3.84
CA TRP A 162 11.14 -10.28 3.04
C TRP A 162 11.04 -11.66 3.68
N THR A 163 12.18 -12.24 4.10
CA THR A 163 12.21 -13.58 4.74
C THR A 163 11.49 -13.58 6.07
N LEU A 164 11.64 -12.54 6.89
CA LEU A 164 10.93 -12.42 8.16
C LEU A 164 9.41 -12.31 7.96
N THR A 165 8.96 -11.52 6.98
CA THR A 165 7.53 -11.38 6.66
C THR A 165 6.95 -12.66 6.03
N LEU A 166 7.73 -13.37 5.19
CA LEU A 166 7.35 -14.69 4.69
C LEU A 166 7.20 -15.72 5.82
N ALA A 167 8.09 -15.69 6.80
CA ALA A 167 8.02 -16.58 7.97
C ALA A 167 6.77 -16.33 8.82
N GLN A 168 6.24 -15.09 8.82
CA GLN A 168 4.95 -14.74 9.44
C GLN A 168 3.74 -15.25 8.65
N GLY A 169 3.93 -15.69 7.40
CA GLY A 169 2.85 -16.14 6.53
C GLY A 169 2.22 -15.04 5.66
N GLU A 170 2.73 -13.81 5.70
CA GLU A 170 2.19 -12.65 4.98
C GLU A 170 2.77 -12.52 3.56
N MET A 171 2.32 -13.36 2.64
CA MET A 171 2.76 -13.31 1.23
C MET A 171 2.40 -11.99 0.55
N GLY A 172 1.22 -11.42 0.84
CA GLY A 172 0.77 -10.18 0.27
C GLY A 172 1.71 -9.01 0.56
N SER A 173 2.08 -8.82 1.84
CA SER A 173 3.02 -7.77 2.26
C SER A 173 4.40 -7.91 1.59
N VAL A 174 4.87 -9.15 1.35
CA VAL A 174 6.13 -9.39 0.64
C VAL A 174 6.02 -8.99 -0.84
N LEU A 175 4.91 -9.30 -1.51
CA LEU A 175 4.69 -8.88 -2.90
C LEU A 175 4.70 -7.36 -3.03
N VAL A 176 4.06 -6.64 -2.09
CA VAL A 176 4.14 -5.17 -2.04
C VAL A 176 5.59 -4.71 -1.92
N MET A 177 6.38 -5.30 -1.00
CA MET A 177 7.78 -4.93 -0.80
C MET A 177 8.65 -5.23 -2.01
N ILE A 178 8.43 -6.35 -2.71
CA ILE A 178 9.14 -6.68 -3.95
C ILE A 178 8.81 -5.68 -5.05
N PHE A 179 7.53 -5.34 -5.22
CA PHE A 179 7.10 -4.39 -6.24
C PHE A 179 7.64 -2.99 -5.99
N LEU A 180 7.47 -2.45 -4.76
CA LEU A 180 8.00 -1.13 -4.41
C LEU A 180 9.53 -1.07 -4.58
N PHE A 181 10.23 -2.15 -4.22
CA PHE A 181 11.67 -2.27 -4.45
C PHE A 181 12.00 -2.20 -5.95
N GLY A 182 11.29 -2.96 -6.79
CA GLY A 182 11.45 -2.92 -8.25
C GLY A 182 11.23 -1.52 -8.82
N VAL A 183 10.17 -0.82 -8.39
CA VAL A 183 9.88 0.56 -8.80
C VAL A 183 11.00 1.51 -8.36
N MET A 184 11.45 1.44 -7.10
CA MET A 184 12.53 2.29 -6.61
C MET A 184 13.85 2.02 -7.32
N MET A 185 14.19 0.77 -7.60
CA MET A 185 15.40 0.39 -8.34
C MET A 185 15.34 0.85 -9.79
N PHE A 186 14.17 0.77 -10.43
CA PHE A 186 13.96 1.29 -11.79
C PHE A 186 14.25 2.79 -11.86
N PHE A 187 13.60 3.58 -11.00
CA PHE A 187 13.83 5.03 -10.95
C PHE A 187 15.21 5.38 -10.37
N GLY A 188 15.81 4.48 -9.60
CA GLY A 188 17.16 4.58 -9.05
C GLY A 188 18.27 4.41 -10.10
N GLY A 189 17.95 4.00 -11.33
CA GLY A 189 18.89 3.87 -12.44
C GLY A 189 19.39 2.44 -12.71
N MET A 190 18.67 1.42 -12.18
CA MET A 190 18.97 0.02 -12.49
C MET A 190 18.81 -0.25 -14.00
N ARG A 191 19.72 -1.02 -14.58
CA ARG A 191 19.69 -1.38 -16.00
C ARG A 191 18.48 -2.26 -16.31
N LEU A 192 17.71 -1.92 -17.36
CA LEU A 192 16.53 -2.68 -17.77
C LEU A 192 16.80 -4.17 -18.03
N LYS A 193 17.98 -4.52 -18.54
CA LYS A 193 18.40 -5.91 -18.76
C LYS A 193 18.47 -6.70 -17.44
N LEU A 194 18.97 -6.09 -16.36
CA LEU A 194 19.02 -6.71 -15.04
C LEU A 194 17.62 -6.86 -14.44
N MET A 195 16.77 -5.86 -14.61
CA MET A 195 15.38 -5.93 -14.15
C MET A 195 14.60 -7.01 -14.89
N GLY A 196 14.72 -7.08 -16.24
CA GLY A 196 14.12 -8.14 -17.04
C GLY A 196 14.63 -9.53 -16.64
N GLY A 197 15.94 -9.66 -16.38
CA GLY A 197 16.55 -10.90 -15.89
C GLY A 197 16.02 -11.31 -14.52
N ALA A 198 15.86 -10.36 -13.58
CA ALA A 198 15.31 -10.64 -12.26
C ALA A 198 13.83 -11.07 -12.33
N ILE A 199 13.03 -10.44 -13.18
CA ILE A 199 11.63 -10.82 -13.43
C ILE A 199 11.57 -12.22 -14.05
N ALA A 200 12.38 -12.49 -15.08
CA ALA A 200 12.43 -13.80 -15.73
C ALA A 200 12.85 -14.91 -14.76
N LEU A 201 13.85 -14.64 -13.89
CA LEU A 201 14.28 -15.58 -12.85
C LEU A 201 13.16 -15.83 -11.83
N GLY A 202 12.43 -14.79 -11.41
CA GLY A 202 11.29 -14.90 -10.50
C GLY A 202 10.17 -15.76 -11.10
N VAL A 203 9.80 -15.52 -12.35
CA VAL A 203 8.80 -16.33 -13.08
C VAL A 203 9.26 -17.78 -13.23
N ALA A 204 10.52 -18.01 -13.59
CA ALA A 204 11.09 -19.37 -13.69
C ALA A 204 11.09 -20.09 -12.34
N ALA A 205 11.44 -19.40 -11.25
CA ALA A 205 11.41 -19.98 -9.90
C ALA A 205 9.97 -20.34 -9.48
N LEU A 206 8.98 -19.50 -9.77
CA LEU A 206 7.58 -19.80 -9.52
C LEU A 206 7.08 -20.99 -10.35
N ALA A 207 7.47 -21.08 -11.63
CA ALA A 207 7.12 -22.21 -12.50
C ALA A 207 7.74 -23.52 -12.01
N LEU A 208 9.01 -23.49 -11.58
CA LEU A 208 9.68 -24.65 -11.01
C LEU A 208 9.05 -25.08 -9.68
N LEU A 209 8.73 -24.12 -8.81
CA LEU A 209 8.04 -24.39 -7.56
C LEU A 209 6.66 -25.01 -7.81
N TYR A 210 5.91 -24.48 -8.75
CA TYR A 210 4.62 -25.03 -9.17
C TYR A 210 4.77 -26.48 -9.65
N GLY A 211 5.71 -26.74 -10.57
CA GLY A 211 5.97 -28.09 -11.09
C GLY A 211 6.40 -29.07 -9.98
N TYR A 212 7.24 -28.63 -9.05
CA TYR A 212 7.66 -29.44 -7.89
C TYR A 212 6.48 -29.80 -6.98
N LEU A 213 5.63 -28.83 -6.66
CA LEU A 213 4.48 -29.03 -5.77
C LEU A 213 3.42 -29.94 -6.42
N MET A 214 3.18 -29.82 -7.73
CA MET A 214 2.33 -30.74 -8.48
C MET A 214 2.87 -32.18 -8.49
N ALA A 215 4.19 -32.34 -8.59
CA ALA A 215 4.83 -33.65 -8.59
C ALA A 215 4.83 -34.32 -7.20
N THR A 216 4.85 -33.54 -6.11
CA THR A 216 4.92 -34.05 -4.73
C THR A 216 3.57 -34.22 -4.05
N GLY A 217 2.47 -33.69 -4.63
CA GLY A 217 1.12 -33.82 -4.08
C GLY A 217 0.96 -33.18 -2.68
N SER A 218 1.74 -32.15 -2.37
CA SER A 218 1.70 -31.55 -1.03
C SER A 218 0.49 -30.66 -0.84
N ASP A 219 -0.37 -30.97 0.14
CA ASP A 219 -1.48 -30.15 0.61
C ASP A 219 -0.96 -28.88 1.31
N ASN A 220 -0.53 -27.90 0.53
CA ASN A 220 -0.04 -26.65 1.06
C ASN A 220 -1.03 -25.53 0.78
N TYR A 221 -1.67 -24.98 1.82
CA TYR A 221 -2.60 -23.86 1.74
C TYR A 221 -2.13 -22.66 0.88
N ARG A 222 -0.81 -22.42 0.85
CA ARG A 222 -0.23 -21.36 0.02
C ARG A 222 -0.24 -21.69 -1.47
N LEU A 223 -0.10 -22.99 -1.78
CA LEU A 223 -0.19 -23.50 -3.14
C LEU A 223 -1.62 -23.44 -3.66
N GLU A 224 -2.59 -23.78 -2.83
CA GLU A 224 -4.00 -23.70 -3.20
C GLU A 224 -4.38 -22.28 -3.66
N ARG A 225 -3.87 -21.22 -3.03
CA ARG A 225 -4.13 -19.84 -3.46
C ARG A 225 -3.64 -19.54 -4.87
N ILE A 226 -2.51 -20.11 -5.28
CA ILE A 226 -1.96 -19.98 -6.64
C ILE A 226 -2.73 -20.86 -7.62
N LEU A 227 -3.04 -22.10 -7.21
CA LEU A 227 -3.81 -23.04 -8.00
C LEU A 227 -5.21 -22.53 -8.30
N ARG A 228 -5.88 -21.94 -7.31
CA ARG A 228 -7.19 -21.30 -7.45
C ARG A 228 -7.24 -20.28 -8.59
N PHE A 229 -6.14 -19.56 -8.75
CA PHE A 229 -6.04 -18.54 -9.80
C PHE A 229 -5.80 -19.15 -11.19
N ILE A 230 -4.97 -20.23 -11.27
CA ILE A 230 -4.60 -20.87 -12.53
C ILE A 230 -5.70 -21.81 -13.01
N ASP A 231 -6.21 -22.65 -12.13
CA ASP A 231 -7.28 -23.61 -12.41
C ASP A 231 -8.22 -23.76 -11.20
N PRO A 232 -9.35 -23.03 -11.22
CA PRO A 232 -10.35 -23.09 -10.15
C PRO A 232 -10.97 -24.47 -9.94
N THR A 233 -10.89 -25.38 -10.93
CA THR A 233 -11.49 -26.72 -10.84
C THR A 233 -10.69 -27.68 -9.97
N LEU A 234 -9.44 -27.36 -9.68
CA LEU A 234 -8.52 -28.18 -8.87
C LEU A 234 -8.63 -27.89 -7.36
N VAL A 235 -9.55 -27.02 -6.95
CA VAL A 235 -9.64 -26.52 -5.58
C VAL A 235 -11.07 -26.59 -5.07
N ASP A 236 -11.25 -26.78 -3.75
CA ASP A 236 -12.55 -26.85 -3.12
C ASP A 236 -13.40 -25.59 -3.40
N GLU A 237 -14.72 -25.78 -3.52
CA GLU A 237 -15.70 -24.71 -3.77
C GLU A 237 -15.60 -23.55 -2.76
N SER A 238 -15.28 -23.85 -1.48
CA SER A 238 -15.08 -22.85 -0.43
C SER A 238 -13.98 -21.84 -0.78
N ALA A 239 -13.01 -22.26 -1.55
CA ALA A 239 -11.87 -21.49 -1.95
C ALA A 239 -12.18 -20.49 -3.07
N VAL A 240 -13.12 -20.86 -3.95
CA VAL A 240 -13.58 -20.04 -5.08
C VAL A 240 -14.72 -19.12 -4.64
N TYR A 241 -15.41 -19.49 -3.56
CA TYR A 241 -16.61 -18.85 -3.02
C TYR A 241 -16.42 -17.33 -2.82
N GLN A 242 -15.33 -16.92 -2.17
CA GLN A 242 -15.07 -15.52 -1.83
C GLN A 242 -14.94 -14.62 -3.08
N VAL A 243 -14.16 -15.03 -4.07
CA VAL A 243 -13.97 -14.27 -5.32
C VAL A 243 -15.26 -14.29 -6.17
N THR A 244 -15.95 -15.42 -6.22
CA THR A 244 -17.20 -15.52 -6.97
C THR A 244 -18.27 -14.60 -6.41
N ASN A 245 -18.46 -14.61 -5.08
CA ASN A 245 -19.42 -13.72 -4.43
C ASN A 245 -19.03 -12.25 -4.54
N SER A 246 -17.73 -11.93 -4.47
CA SER A 246 -17.24 -10.58 -4.74
C SER A 246 -17.64 -10.09 -6.13
N LYS A 247 -17.45 -10.92 -7.17
CA LYS A 247 -17.87 -10.58 -8.55
C LYS A 247 -19.39 -10.43 -8.68
N ILE A 248 -20.17 -11.27 -7.98
CA ILE A 248 -21.62 -11.17 -7.97
C ILE A 248 -22.06 -9.88 -7.27
N ALA A 249 -21.45 -9.54 -6.13
CA ALA A 249 -21.70 -8.29 -5.41
C ALA A 249 -21.43 -7.06 -6.30
N ILE A 250 -20.25 -6.99 -6.91
CA ILE A 250 -19.91 -5.91 -7.87
C ILE A 250 -20.91 -5.85 -9.03
N GLY A 251 -21.24 -7.01 -9.63
CA GLY A 251 -22.19 -7.09 -10.74
C GLY A 251 -23.61 -6.69 -10.35
N SER A 252 -24.05 -6.99 -9.12
CA SER A 252 -25.38 -6.65 -8.59
C SER A 252 -25.60 -5.14 -8.47
N GLY A 253 -24.51 -4.34 -8.30
CA GLY A 253 -24.59 -2.89 -8.21
C GLY A 253 -24.89 -2.20 -9.54
N GLY A 254 -24.70 -2.87 -10.68
CA GLY A 254 -24.96 -2.29 -12.01
C GLY A 254 -24.24 -0.96 -12.22
N LEU A 255 -24.90 0.02 -12.83
CA LEU A 255 -24.28 1.30 -13.17
C LEU A 255 -24.19 2.26 -11.97
N HIS A 256 -25.26 2.37 -11.18
CA HIS A 256 -25.38 3.40 -10.13
C HIS A 256 -25.37 2.82 -8.69
N GLY A 257 -25.26 1.51 -8.53
CA GLY A 257 -25.30 0.83 -7.24
C GLY A 257 -26.70 0.55 -6.73
N ARG A 258 -26.79 -0.33 -5.73
CA ARG A 258 -28.04 -0.67 -5.02
C ARG A 258 -28.38 0.35 -3.93
N GLY A 259 -27.41 1.23 -3.58
CA GLY A 259 -27.51 2.17 -2.47
C GLY A 259 -26.74 1.71 -1.23
N THR A 260 -26.61 2.63 -0.28
CA THR A 260 -25.97 2.38 1.02
C THR A 260 -26.99 1.87 2.03
N PHE A 261 -26.59 1.00 2.95
CA PHE A 261 -27.41 0.48 4.06
C PHE A 261 -28.72 -0.21 3.60
N VAL A 262 -28.66 -0.89 2.43
CA VAL A 262 -29.81 -1.58 1.86
C VAL A 262 -29.93 -2.97 2.46
N GLN A 263 -31.14 -3.32 2.93
CA GLN A 263 -31.43 -4.65 3.46
C GLN A 263 -31.34 -5.72 2.36
N GLY A 264 -30.68 -6.85 2.67
CA GLY A 264 -30.48 -7.97 1.74
C GLY A 264 -29.34 -7.74 0.73
N ALA A 265 -28.45 -6.80 0.99
CA ALA A 265 -27.20 -6.65 0.25
C ALA A 265 -26.24 -7.82 0.54
N PHE A 266 -25.36 -8.16 -0.40
CA PHE A 266 -24.36 -9.24 -0.22
C PHE A 266 -23.43 -8.97 0.96
N SER A 267 -23.05 -7.71 1.16
CA SER A 267 -22.26 -7.25 2.29
C SER A 267 -22.97 -7.47 3.64
N GLN A 268 -24.31 -7.35 3.70
CA GLN A 268 -25.08 -7.59 4.92
C GLN A 268 -25.26 -9.07 5.26
N LEU A 269 -25.29 -9.93 4.26
CA LEU A 269 -25.59 -11.35 4.38
C LEU A 269 -24.33 -12.20 4.57
N ASP A 270 -23.17 -11.57 4.81
CA ASP A 270 -21.83 -12.19 4.95
C ASP A 270 -21.47 -13.15 3.79
N TYR A 271 -22.04 -12.92 2.58
CA TYR A 271 -21.70 -13.73 1.41
C TYR A 271 -20.28 -13.47 0.92
N VAL A 272 -19.70 -12.31 1.23
CA VAL A 272 -18.30 -11.97 0.94
C VAL A 272 -17.55 -11.84 2.27
N PRO A 273 -16.89 -12.91 2.77
CA PRO A 273 -16.11 -12.83 3.99
C PRO A 273 -15.04 -11.74 3.90
N GLU A 274 -14.83 -11.00 5.01
CA GLU A 274 -13.83 -9.93 5.12
C GLU A 274 -14.04 -8.79 4.09
N ASP A 275 -15.29 -8.50 3.73
CA ASP A 275 -15.65 -7.44 2.78
C ASP A 275 -15.30 -6.03 3.28
N TRP A 276 -15.20 -5.82 4.60
CA TRP A 276 -14.76 -4.56 5.20
C TRP A 276 -13.22 -4.36 5.22
N THR A 277 -12.45 -5.41 4.96
CA THR A 277 -10.98 -5.38 4.89
C THR A 277 -10.49 -5.58 3.46
N ASP A 278 -10.28 -6.82 3.05
CA ASP A 278 -9.58 -7.15 1.81
C ASP A 278 -10.50 -7.04 0.58
N PHE A 279 -11.81 -7.21 0.76
CA PHE A 279 -12.80 -7.16 -0.32
C PHE A 279 -13.66 -5.89 -0.32
N ILE A 280 -13.20 -4.79 0.30
CA ILE A 280 -13.97 -3.54 0.39
C ILE A 280 -14.40 -2.99 -0.98
N PHE A 281 -13.63 -3.26 -2.05
CA PHE A 281 -13.99 -2.85 -3.40
C PHE A 281 -15.27 -3.52 -3.91
N SER A 282 -15.60 -4.74 -3.43
CA SER A 282 -16.88 -5.39 -3.75
C SER A 282 -18.08 -4.68 -3.13
N THR A 283 -17.94 -4.24 -1.86
CA THR A 283 -18.97 -3.42 -1.20
C THR A 283 -19.17 -2.07 -1.91
N ILE A 284 -18.07 -1.44 -2.37
CA ILE A 284 -18.16 -0.20 -3.16
C ILE A 284 -18.89 -0.47 -4.48
N GLY A 285 -18.57 -1.58 -5.16
CA GLY A 285 -19.24 -2.00 -6.39
C GLY A 285 -20.72 -2.26 -6.20
N GLU A 286 -21.11 -2.93 -5.12
CA GLU A 286 -22.51 -3.19 -4.78
C GLU A 286 -23.26 -1.89 -4.44
N ALA A 287 -22.71 -1.07 -3.54
CA ALA A 287 -23.39 0.10 -3.01
C ALA A 287 -23.46 1.27 -3.98
N PHE A 288 -22.39 1.52 -4.75
CA PHE A 288 -22.23 2.71 -5.63
C PHE A 288 -22.12 2.37 -7.12
N GLY A 289 -22.11 1.08 -7.47
CA GLY A 289 -22.08 0.61 -8.85
C GLY A 289 -20.79 0.92 -9.59
N PHE A 290 -20.85 0.79 -10.91
CA PHE A 290 -19.73 1.08 -11.81
C PHE A 290 -19.21 2.52 -11.64
N VAL A 291 -20.12 3.50 -11.50
CA VAL A 291 -19.74 4.92 -11.34
C VAL A 291 -18.92 5.12 -10.07
N GLY A 292 -19.31 4.52 -8.95
CA GLY A 292 -18.57 4.59 -7.69
C GLY A 292 -17.18 3.97 -7.80
N CYS A 293 -17.08 2.76 -8.38
CA CYS A 293 -15.81 2.09 -8.64
C CYS A 293 -14.89 2.94 -9.54
N ALA A 294 -15.42 3.48 -10.63
CA ALA A 294 -14.66 4.31 -11.57
C ALA A 294 -14.14 5.60 -10.91
N LEU A 295 -14.96 6.25 -10.08
CA LEU A 295 -14.54 7.44 -9.31
C LEU A 295 -13.43 7.11 -8.32
N VAL A 296 -13.53 6.00 -7.60
CA VAL A 296 -12.47 5.55 -6.67
C VAL A 296 -11.16 5.32 -7.42
N ILE A 297 -11.19 4.60 -8.53
CA ILE A 297 -9.99 4.36 -9.36
C ILE A 297 -9.44 5.68 -9.90
N LEU A 298 -10.30 6.60 -10.34
CA LEU A 298 -9.89 7.93 -10.80
C LEU A 298 -9.19 8.73 -9.70
N VAL A 299 -9.70 8.71 -8.46
CA VAL A 299 -9.06 9.41 -7.34
C VAL A 299 -7.69 8.82 -7.04
N TYR A 300 -7.52 7.48 -7.04
CA TYR A 300 -6.21 6.87 -6.90
C TYR A 300 -5.26 7.25 -8.04
N LEU A 301 -5.75 7.25 -9.27
CA LEU A 301 -4.95 7.69 -10.42
C LEU A 301 -4.48 9.14 -10.24
N LEU A 302 -5.36 10.04 -9.79
CA LEU A 302 -5.00 11.44 -9.51
C LEU A 302 -3.96 11.56 -8.40
N ILE A 303 -4.06 10.77 -7.32
CA ILE A 303 -3.07 10.70 -6.25
C ILE A 303 -1.72 10.26 -6.81
N ILE A 304 -1.67 9.16 -7.57
CA ILE A 304 -0.44 8.61 -8.17
C ILE A 304 0.19 9.60 -9.15
N LEU A 305 -0.61 10.20 -10.03
CA LEU A 305 -0.12 11.21 -10.98
C LEU A 305 0.39 12.46 -10.26
N ARG A 306 -0.28 12.89 -9.17
CA ARG A 306 0.19 14.00 -8.35
C ARG A 306 1.53 13.68 -7.69
N MET A 307 1.68 12.49 -7.13
CA MET A 307 2.96 12.04 -6.54
C MET A 307 4.07 11.95 -7.58
N LEU A 308 3.78 11.43 -8.77
CA LEU A 308 4.74 11.37 -9.88
C LEU A 308 5.18 12.78 -10.32
N TYR A 309 4.23 13.72 -10.41
CA TYR A 309 4.52 15.13 -10.66
C TYR A 309 5.44 15.70 -9.58
N LEU A 310 5.13 15.50 -8.31
CA LEU A 310 5.94 15.98 -7.19
C LEU A 310 7.34 15.38 -7.16
N ALA A 311 7.47 14.07 -7.43
CA ALA A 311 8.76 13.39 -7.54
C ALA A 311 9.64 13.98 -8.66
N ARG A 312 9.02 14.28 -9.81
CA ARG A 312 9.73 14.88 -10.97
C ARG A 312 10.33 16.25 -10.66
N TYR A 313 9.66 17.03 -9.81
CA TYR A 313 10.10 18.38 -9.43
C TYR A 313 10.89 18.44 -8.12
N THR A 314 11.18 17.30 -7.50
CA THR A 314 12.01 17.20 -6.30
C THR A 314 13.49 17.08 -6.71
N MET A 315 14.30 18.07 -6.35
CA MET A 315 15.73 18.14 -6.73
C MET A 315 16.58 17.18 -5.89
N ASP A 316 16.24 16.97 -4.64
CA ASP A 316 16.93 16.06 -3.75
C ASP A 316 16.57 14.60 -4.07
N ARG A 317 17.61 13.79 -4.34
CA ARG A 317 17.43 12.40 -4.77
C ARG A 317 16.84 11.51 -3.68
N PHE A 318 17.19 11.73 -2.41
CA PHE A 318 16.60 10.99 -1.30
C PHE A 318 15.09 11.24 -1.21
N GLY A 319 14.67 12.51 -1.23
CA GLY A 319 13.26 12.87 -1.23
C GLY A 319 12.50 12.38 -2.45
N GLN A 320 13.10 12.47 -3.64
CA GLN A 320 12.54 11.92 -4.86
C GLN A 320 12.24 10.42 -4.70
N MET A 321 13.21 9.64 -4.17
CA MET A 321 13.06 8.21 -3.98
C MET A 321 12.02 7.86 -2.91
N ILE A 322 11.86 8.67 -1.86
CA ILE A 322 10.75 8.50 -0.89
C ILE A 322 9.40 8.63 -1.59
N ILE A 323 9.20 9.70 -2.38
CA ILE A 323 7.92 9.90 -3.09
C ILE A 323 7.64 8.72 -4.03
N ILE A 324 8.64 8.26 -4.79
CA ILE A 324 8.53 7.14 -5.71
C ILE A 324 8.23 5.83 -4.95
N GLY A 325 8.87 5.60 -3.81
CA GLY A 325 8.62 4.42 -2.99
C GLY A 325 7.20 4.36 -2.45
N VAL A 326 6.70 5.46 -1.86
CA VAL A 326 5.32 5.55 -1.35
C VAL A 326 4.32 5.44 -2.51
N MET A 327 4.59 6.08 -3.64
CA MET A 327 3.77 5.96 -4.84
C MET A 327 3.71 4.50 -5.33
N GLY A 328 4.86 3.81 -5.41
CA GLY A 328 4.93 2.41 -5.82
C GLY A 328 4.18 1.49 -4.86
N MET A 329 4.27 1.74 -3.56
CA MET A 329 3.52 1.02 -2.53
C MET A 329 2.00 1.16 -2.76
N LEU A 330 1.51 2.39 -2.90
CA LEU A 330 0.09 2.65 -3.15
C LEU A 330 -0.39 2.05 -4.47
N LEU A 331 0.39 2.21 -5.53
CA LEU A 331 0.06 1.66 -6.86
C LEU A 331 -0.16 0.15 -6.80
N PHE A 332 0.72 -0.59 -6.13
CA PHE A 332 0.60 -2.03 -6.03
C PHE A 332 -0.60 -2.46 -5.18
N HIS A 333 -0.83 -1.81 -4.03
CA HIS A 333 -2.00 -2.11 -3.20
C HIS A 333 -3.32 -1.95 -3.98
N VAL A 334 -3.45 -0.84 -4.73
CA VAL A 334 -4.66 -0.58 -5.53
C VAL A 334 -4.81 -1.62 -6.64
N PHE A 335 -3.73 -1.89 -7.38
CA PHE A 335 -3.74 -2.85 -8.46
C PHE A 335 -4.10 -4.26 -8.00
N GLU A 336 -3.49 -4.70 -6.89
CA GLU A 336 -3.71 -6.02 -6.32
C GLU A 336 -5.11 -6.17 -5.72
N ASN A 337 -5.55 -5.19 -4.90
CA ASN A 337 -6.87 -5.27 -4.27
C ASN A 337 -8.01 -5.26 -5.30
N VAL A 338 -7.98 -4.33 -6.25
CA VAL A 338 -8.97 -4.29 -7.33
C VAL A 338 -8.87 -5.54 -8.20
N GLY A 339 -7.65 -6.00 -8.49
CA GLY A 339 -7.42 -7.21 -9.26
C GLY A 339 -7.97 -8.47 -8.59
N MET A 340 -7.73 -8.67 -7.30
CA MET A 340 -8.23 -9.86 -6.61
C MET A 340 -9.75 -9.83 -6.40
N THR A 341 -10.35 -8.68 -6.11
CA THR A 341 -11.80 -8.57 -5.94
C THR A 341 -12.57 -8.80 -7.25
N THR A 342 -11.97 -8.44 -8.39
CA THR A 342 -12.51 -8.71 -9.73
C THR A 342 -12.13 -10.09 -10.27
N GLY A 343 -11.25 -10.84 -9.59
CA GLY A 343 -10.77 -12.15 -10.00
C GLY A 343 -9.69 -12.12 -11.10
N LEU A 344 -9.05 -10.97 -11.31
CA LEU A 344 -7.92 -10.81 -12.26
C LEU A 344 -6.57 -11.14 -11.62
N MET A 345 -6.50 -11.18 -10.28
CA MET A 345 -5.30 -11.49 -9.51
C MET A 345 -5.61 -12.53 -8.42
N PRO A 346 -4.62 -13.32 -7.96
CA PRO A 346 -4.83 -14.25 -6.87
C PRO A 346 -5.16 -13.52 -5.56
N VAL A 347 -5.92 -14.16 -4.68
CA VAL A 347 -6.28 -13.57 -3.39
C VAL A 347 -5.07 -13.55 -2.46
N THR A 348 -4.57 -12.36 -2.16
CA THR A 348 -3.38 -12.15 -1.32
C THR A 348 -3.69 -11.57 0.05
N GLY A 349 -4.93 -11.08 0.27
CA GLY A 349 -5.32 -10.45 1.52
C GLY A 349 -4.69 -9.07 1.73
N ILE A 350 -4.54 -8.28 0.66
CA ILE A 350 -3.99 -6.93 0.73
C ILE A 350 -5.13 -5.91 0.80
N PRO A 351 -5.19 -5.09 1.86
CA PRO A 351 -6.23 -4.08 1.99
C PRO A 351 -6.04 -2.91 1.01
N LEU A 352 -7.15 -2.29 0.62
CA LEU A 352 -7.17 -1.10 -0.24
C LEU A 352 -6.83 0.16 0.58
N PRO A 353 -5.72 0.87 0.29
CA PRO A 353 -5.26 2.01 1.09
C PRO A 353 -6.34 3.07 1.30
N PHE A 354 -6.48 3.60 2.51
CA PHE A 354 -7.44 4.62 2.92
C PHE A 354 -8.91 4.17 2.96
N LEU A 355 -9.30 3.12 2.23
CA LEU A 355 -10.70 2.66 2.12
C LEU A 355 -10.99 1.46 3.02
N SER A 356 -10.11 0.46 3.04
CA SER A 356 -10.26 -0.74 3.87
C SER A 356 -10.16 -0.43 5.35
N TYR A 357 -10.89 -1.20 6.14
CA TYR A 357 -10.74 -1.21 7.59
C TYR A 357 -9.34 -1.70 7.98
N GLY A 358 -8.74 -1.01 8.92
CA GLY A 358 -7.46 -1.43 9.51
C GLY A 358 -6.65 -0.25 10.04
N GLY A 359 -6.49 -0.18 11.36
CA GLY A 359 -5.76 0.91 12.02
C GLY A 359 -4.30 0.99 11.57
N SER A 360 -3.58 -0.15 11.56
CA SER A 360 -2.18 -0.20 11.11
C SER A 360 -2.04 0.21 9.64
N ASN A 361 -2.93 -0.27 8.77
CA ASN A 361 -2.93 0.07 7.36
C ASN A 361 -3.16 1.57 7.13
N LEU A 362 -4.24 2.13 7.73
CA LEU A 362 -4.56 3.55 7.56
C LEU A 362 -3.43 4.44 8.12
N VAL A 363 -2.94 4.15 9.34
CA VAL A 363 -1.85 4.91 9.97
C VAL A 363 -0.58 4.85 9.13
N THR A 364 -0.20 3.68 8.62
CA THR A 364 0.99 3.52 7.77
C THR A 364 0.86 4.25 6.44
N ASN A 365 -0.28 4.13 5.76
CA ASN A 365 -0.49 4.87 4.50
C ASN A 365 -0.50 6.38 4.73
N MET A 366 -1.14 6.86 5.82
CA MET A 366 -1.09 8.28 6.20
C MET A 366 0.32 8.73 6.59
N ALA A 367 1.11 7.87 7.25
CA ALA A 367 2.52 8.13 7.52
C ALA A 367 3.34 8.24 6.22
N GLY A 368 3.06 7.39 5.22
CA GLY A 368 3.64 7.49 3.88
C GLY A 368 3.34 8.83 3.22
N ILE A 369 2.09 9.27 3.26
CA ILE A 369 1.68 10.60 2.76
C ILE A 369 2.35 11.72 3.56
N GLY A 370 2.47 11.57 4.89
CA GLY A 370 3.21 12.48 5.75
C GLY A 370 4.68 12.62 5.34
N LEU A 371 5.34 11.52 4.97
CA LEU A 371 6.71 11.54 4.41
C LEU A 371 6.78 12.33 3.10
N VAL A 372 5.84 12.10 2.19
CA VAL A 372 5.75 12.84 0.92
C VAL A 372 5.59 14.34 1.17
N LEU A 373 4.65 14.71 2.03
CA LEU A 373 4.39 16.11 2.38
C LEU A 373 5.58 16.75 3.10
N ASN A 374 6.30 15.99 3.94
CA ASN A 374 7.53 16.43 4.59
C ASN A 374 8.63 16.76 3.57
N VAL A 375 8.85 15.89 2.58
CA VAL A 375 9.78 16.13 1.48
C VAL A 375 9.45 17.43 0.76
N ILE A 376 8.17 17.65 0.43
CA ILE A 376 7.72 18.82 -0.31
C ILE A 376 7.87 20.10 0.52
N LYS A 377 7.50 20.06 1.80
CA LYS A 377 7.63 21.19 2.74
C LYS A 377 9.08 21.64 2.91
N ASN A 378 10.01 20.68 3.01
CA ASN A 378 11.43 20.95 3.24
C ASN A 378 12.22 21.12 1.95
N ARG A 379 11.55 21.12 0.81
CA ARG A 379 12.13 21.36 -0.50
C ARG A 379 12.76 22.76 -0.51
N SER A 380 14.07 22.82 -0.44
CA SER A 380 14.79 24.07 -0.73
C SER A 380 14.60 24.38 -2.21
N VAL A 381 13.69 25.28 -2.51
CA VAL A 381 13.50 25.79 -3.85
C VAL A 381 14.64 26.79 -4.11
N THR A 382 15.78 26.27 -4.42
CA THR A 382 16.77 27.03 -5.19
C THR A 382 16.33 26.91 -6.65
N MET A 383 15.32 27.68 -7.04
CA MET A 383 15.14 28.00 -8.45
C MET A 383 16.31 28.88 -8.85
N MET A 384 17.37 28.31 -9.38
CA MET A 384 18.32 29.08 -10.17
C MET A 384 17.62 29.46 -11.48
N PRO A 385 17.46 30.75 -11.79
CA PRO A 385 16.92 31.17 -13.08
C PRO A 385 17.89 30.69 -14.15
N GLY A 386 17.49 29.78 -15.01
CA GLY A 386 18.24 29.41 -16.22
C GLY A 386 18.77 27.98 -16.33
N ILE A 387 18.61 27.10 -15.32
CA ILE A 387 18.90 25.68 -15.49
C ILE A 387 17.58 24.97 -15.79
N ALA A 388 17.37 24.65 -17.06
CA ALA A 388 16.33 23.70 -17.46
C ALA A 388 16.48 22.42 -16.62
N PRO A 389 15.37 21.81 -16.15
CA PRO A 389 15.44 20.54 -15.44
C PRO A 389 16.29 19.59 -16.28
N GLN A 390 17.32 18.98 -15.66
CA GLN A 390 18.05 17.92 -16.32
C GLN A 390 17.03 16.82 -16.57
N THR A 391 16.44 16.87 -17.77
CA THR A 391 15.67 15.78 -18.31
C THR A 391 16.54 14.55 -18.14
N ILE A 392 16.02 13.56 -17.37
CA ILE A 392 16.52 12.19 -17.43
C ILE A 392 16.59 11.90 -18.92
N SER A 393 17.78 11.98 -19.49
CA SER A 393 17.93 11.93 -20.94
C SER A 393 17.57 10.51 -21.33
N ALA A 394 16.49 10.35 -22.06
CA ALA A 394 16.07 9.10 -22.69
C ALA A 394 17.21 8.46 -23.53
N ARG A 395 18.27 9.21 -23.82
CA ARG A 395 19.47 8.74 -24.53
C ARG A 395 20.32 7.72 -23.78
N LYS A 396 20.19 7.58 -22.43
CA LYS A 396 20.97 6.58 -21.68
C LYS A 396 20.33 5.19 -21.70
N TRP A 397 19.11 5.08 -22.22
CA TRP A 397 18.33 3.84 -22.27
C TRP A 397 18.46 3.04 -23.56
N MET A 398 19.15 3.61 -24.57
CA MET A 398 19.30 3.01 -25.92
C MET A 398 20.73 2.55 -26.26
N LYS A 399 21.61 2.40 -25.28
CA LYS A 399 22.93 1.78 -25.50
C LYS A 399 23.12 0.51 -24.70
#